data_69d96edc0d703749d1c0c3a4920e25e1
#
_entry.id   69d96edc0d703749d1c0c3a4920e25e1
#
_cell.length_a   1.000
_cell.length_b   1.000
_cell.length_c   1.000
_cell.angle_alpha   90.00
_cell.angle_beta   90.00
_cell.angle_gamma   90.00
#
_symmetry.space_group_name_H-M   'P 1'
#
loop_
_entity.id
_entity.type
_entity.pdbx_description
1 polymer ?
#
loop_
_entity_poly.entity_id
_entity_poly.type
_entity_poly.pdbx_seq_one_letter_code
_entity_poly.pdbx_strand_id
1 'polypeptide(L)'
;MKKHSFKDWLIAVRPWSFPASAMPVIVTLAYLYWAYGVIEWANGLLALVGIVIFHASGNAWSDYFDFERGVDRVDTFGVKTLTSGQFMPLEIRNLAIGLMVPAVVIGLWLVTRTGLPLLWIGVCGAMCSLLYPCLKYRAFGDFVIFVAYAILPTLGITYITMGRFLPDVWLIIVPVGLITVAILHANNTRDIGTDVRAKISTLAMKLGVKTDIYLYMFEVLFPFLWIAICVLLGNFPWWSLLTIIGILPAIANARTCLLYTSPSPRDLSTS
;
A
#
# COMPACT_ATOMS: atom_id res chain seq x y z
N MET A 1 -1.89 19.97 27.23
CA MET A 1 -1.97 18.81 26.29
C MET A 1 -3.35 18.20 26.42
N LYS A 2 -4.10 18.08 25.34
CA LYS A 2 -5.35 17.32 25.34
C LYS A 2 -5.01 15.84 25.59
N LYS A 3 -5.74 15.17 26.48
CA LYS A 3 -5.61 13.72 26.67
C LYS A 3 -6.28 13.03 25.49
N HIS A 4 -5.50 12.31 24.65
CA HIS A 4 -6.02 11.50 23.57
C HIS A 4 -6.45 10.13 24.09
N SER A 5 -7.57 9.63 23.62
CA SER A 5 -8.02 8.26 23.88
C SER A 5 -7.22 7.25 23.04
N PHE A 6 -7.23 5.99 23.44
CA PHE A 6 -6.63 4.91 22.62
C PHE A 6 -7.27 4.85 21.23
N LYS A 7 -8.57 5.11 21.11
CA LYS A 7 -9.28 5.18 19.83
C LYS A 7 -8.73 6.28 18.91
N ASP A 8 -8.35 7.44 19.47
CA ASP A 8 -7.79 8.54 18.68
C ASP A 8 -6.45 8.13 18.06
N TRP A 9 -5.59 7.46 18.82
CA TRP A 9 -4.32 6.92 18.33
C TRP A 9 -4.50 5.82 17.27
N LEU A 10 -5.51 4.95 17.45
CA LEU A 10 -5.85 3.96 16.44
C LEU A 10 -6.31 4.61 15.12
N ILE A 11 -7.12 5.66 15.20
CA ILE A 11 -7.55 6.38 13.99
C ILE A 11 -6.34 7.02 13.28
N ALA A 12 -5.40 7.57 14.04
CA ALA A 12 -4.20 8.20 13.49
C ALA A 12 -3.30 7.24 12.70
N VAL A 13 -3.22 5.95 13.08
CA VAL A 13 -2.41 4.95 12.34
C VAL A 13 -3.15 4.28 11.20
N ARG A 14 -4.46 4.53 11.03
CA ARG A 14 -5.28 4.01 9.91
C ARG A 14 -5.27 2.47 9.79
N PRO A 15 -5.75 1.71 10.79
CA PRO A 15 -5.66 0.24 10.79
C PRO A 15 -6.41 -0.42 9.62
N TRP A 16 -7.39 0.24 9.03
CA TRP A 16 -8.08 -0.24 7.81
C TRP A 16 -7.18 -0.32 6.58
N SER A 17 -6.01 0.32 6.57
CA SER A 17 -5.02 0.22 5.49
C SER A 17 -4.05 -0.96 5.67
N PHE A 18 -3.95 -1.53 6.87
CA PHE A 18 -2.99 -2.61 7.17
C PHE A 18 -3.11 -3.87 6.31
N PRO A 19 -4.30 -4.24 5.79
CA PRO A 19 -4.38 -5.34 4.83
C PRO A 19 -3.45 -5.16 3.63
N ALA A 20 -3.18 -3.93 3.18
CA ALA A 20 -2.26 -3.67 2.07
C ALA A 20 -0.83 -4.16 2.36
N SER A 21 -0.34 -4.05 3.58
CA SER A 21 0.99 -4.53 3.98
C SER A 21 1.01 -5.97 4.50
N ALA A 22 -0.11 -6.43 5.07
CA ALA A 22 -0.21 -7.79 5.60
C ALA A 22 -0.39 -8.83 4.48
N MET A 23 -1.15 -8.50 3.44
CA MET A 23 -1.51 -9.42 2.37
C MET A 23 -0.29 -10.01 1.63
N PRO A 24 0.72 -9.23 1.18
CA PRO A 24 1.89 -9.79 0.52
C PRO A 24 2.63 -10.81 1.40
N VAL A 25 2.72 -10.57 2.70
CA VAL A 25 3.35 -11.49 3.66
C VAL A 25 2.56 -12.80 3.76
N ILE A 26 1.24 -12.70 4.00
CA ILE A 26 0.36 -13.86 4.19
C ILE A 26 0.30 -14.71 2.92
N VAL A 27 0.09 -14.07 1.76
CA VAL A 27 -0.03 -14.78 0.48
C VAL A 27 1.30 -15.44 0.09
N THR A 28 2.44 -14.78 0.35
CA THR A 28 3.76 -15.37 0.07
C THR A 28 4.03 -16.58 0.97
N LEU A 29 3.75 -16.49 2.28
CA LEU A 29 3.89 -17.65 3.17
C LEU A 29 3.00 -18.82 2.74
N ALA A 30 1.75 -18.54 2.38
CA ALA A 30 0.82 -19.57 1.91
C ALA A 30 1.30 -20.22 0.60
N TYR A 31 1.83 -19.42 -0.33
CA TYR A 31 2.40 -19.91 -1.58
C TYR A 31 3.63 -20.78 -1.34
N LEU A 32 4.57 -20.33 -0.53
CA LEU A 32 5.79 -21.09 -0.25
C LEU A 32 5.47 -22.42 0.45
N TYR A 33 4.48 -22.43 1.35
CA TYR A 33 4.00 -23.66 1.96
C TYR A 33 3.38 -24.61 0.92
N TRP A 34 2.53 -24.10 0.03
CA TRP A 34 1.91 -24.91 -1.00
C TRP A 34 2.91 -25.43 -2.03
N ALA A 35 3.81 -24.59 -2.52
CA ALA A 35 4.71 -24.93 -3.61
C ALA A 35 5.94 -25.73 -3.16
N TYR A 36 6.43 -25.50 -1.94
CA TYR A 36 7.69 -26.04 -1.45
C TYR A 36 7.56 -26.84 -0.14
N GLY A 37 6.39 -26.85 0.49
CA GLY A 37 6.17 -27.49 1.80
C GLY A 37 6.90 -26.83 2.96
N VAL A 38 7.43 -25.62 2.76
CA VAL A 38 8.25 -24.91 3.76
C VAL A 38 7.49 -23.71 4.33
N ILE A 39 7.50 -23.60 5.65
CA ILE A 39 6.93 -22.46 6.36
C ILE A 39 7.77 -22.13 7.59
N GLU A 40 8.11 -20.88 7.75
CA GLU A 40 8.82 -20.31 8.89
C GLU A 40 7.84 -19.46 9.73
N TRP A 41 7.01 -20.13 10.53
CA TRP A 41 5.95 -19.46 11.29
C TRP A 41 6.48 -18.35 12.21
N ALA A 42 7.54 -18.62 12.97
CA ALA A 42 8.05 -17.65 13.94
C ALA A 42 8.58 -16.39 13.27
N ASN A 43 9.46 -16.54 12.29
CA ASN A 43 10.04 -15.41 11.55
C ASN A 43 9.00 -14.75 10.64
N GLY A 44 8.09 -15.53 10.05
CA GLY A 44 7.01 -15.01 9.21
C GLY A 44 6.01 -14.18 10.01
N LEU A 45 5.56 -14.60 11.17
CA LEU A 45 4.69 -13.83 12.05
C LEU A 45 5.38 -12.58 12.59
N LEU A 46 6.66 -12.69 12.95
CA LEU A 46 7.44 -11.53 13.39
C LEU A 46 7.59 -10.50 12.27
N ALA A 47 7.83 -10.96 11.04
CA ALA A 47 7.86 -10.09 9.87
C ALA A 47 6.51 -9.43 9.60
N LEU A 48 5.40 -10.17 9.75
CA LEU A 48 4.05 -9.62 9.62
C LEU A 48 3.79 -8.51 10.64
N VAL A 49 4.14 -8.72 11.90
CA VAL A 49 4.03 -7.70 12.95
C VAL A 49 4.92 -6.50 12.62
N GLY A 50 6.16 -6.75 12.24
CA GLY A 50 7.13 -5.69 11.90
C GLY A 50 6.64 -4.81 10.73
N ILE A 51 6.13 -5.41 9.65
CA ILE A 51 5.66 -4.65 8.49
C ILE A 51 4.39 -3.86 8.78
N VAL A 52 3.48 -4.38 9.60
CA VAL A 52 2.27 -3.64 10.01
C VAL A 52 2.62 -2.44 10.88
N ILE A 53 3.54 -2.60 11.84
CA ILE A 53 4.03 -1.47 12.65
C ILE A 53 4.75 -0.45 11.76
N PHE A 54 5.57 -0.90 10.81
CA PHE A 54 6.26 -0.03 9.86
C PHE A 54 5.27 0.74 8.99
N HIS A 55 4.20 0.09 8.51
CA HIS A 55 3.12 0.73 7.77
C HIS A 55 2.39 1.80 8.61
N ALA A 56 2.07 1.48 9.86
CA ALA A 56 1.47 2.44 10.79
C ALA A 56 2.35 3.69 10.99
N SER A 57 3.68 3.49 11.12
CA SER A 57 4.66 4.57 11.15
C SER A 57 4.65 5.39 9.86
N GLY A 58 4.63 4.74 8.70
CA GLY A 58 4.58 5.39 7.38
C GLY A 58 3.33 6.25 7.18
N ASN A 59 2.16 5.78 7.64
CA ASN A 59 0.92 6.56 7.63
C ASN A 59 1.06 7.87 8.44
N ALA A 60 1.51 7.76 9.69
CA ALA A 60 1.71 8.93 10.54
C ALA A 60 2.79 9.89 9.97
N TRP A 61 3.85 9.34 9.37
CA TRP A 61 4.90 10.12 8.71
C TRP A 61 4.36 10.90 7.51
N SER A 62 3.58 10.25 6.65
CA SER A 62 2.94 10.91 5.50
C SER A 62 1.99 12.01 5.94
N ASP A 63 1.13 11.75 6.94
CA ASP A 63 0.18 12.73 7.45
C ASP A 63 0.87 13.99 7.99
N TYR A 64 1.98 13.80 8.72
CA TYR A 64 2.78 14.92 9.20
C TYR A 64 3.27 15.81 8.05
N PHE A 65 3.86 15.22 7.00
CA PHE A 65 4.39 15.98 5.87
C PHE A 65 3.30 16.58 4.99
N ASP A 66 2.19 15.87 4.78
CA ASP A 66 1.05 16.37 4.00
C ASP A 66 0.43 17.60 4.68
N PHE A 67 0.37 17.59 6.02
CA PHE A 67 -0.08 18.74 6.81
C PHE A 67 0.91 19.92 6.76
N GLU A 68 2.20 19.69 7.01
CA GLU A 68 3.24 20.72 6.99
C GLU A 68 3.38 21.40 5.62
N ARG A 69 3.11 20.67 4.54
CA ARG A 69 3.15 21.20 3.17
C ARG A 69 1.83 21.78 2.70
N GLY A 70 0.78 21.77 3.54
CA GLY A 70 -0.53 22.29 3.22
C GLY A 70 -1.26 21.48 2.13
N VAL A 71 -0.88 20.21 1.93
CA VAL A 71 -1.59 19.26 1.07
C VAL A 71 -2.88 18.84 1.76
N ASP A 72 -2.80 18.44 3.03
CA ASP A 72 -3.97 18.15 3.86
C ASP A 72 -4.57 19.45 4.41
N ARG A 73 -5.85 19.64 4.10
CA ARG A 73 -6.65 20.81 4.50
C ARG A 73 -7.98 20.34 5.08
N VAL A 74 -8.74 21.26 5.65
CA VAL A 74 -10.07 20.95 6.21
C VAL A 74 -11.03 20.42 5.14
N ASP A 75 -10.89 20.85 3.90
CA ASP A 75 -11.71 20.47 2.74
C ASP A 75 -11.19 19.27 1.95
N THR A 76 -10.00 18.70 2.26
CA THR A 76 -9.49 17.48 1.62
C THR A 76 -10.14 16.22 2.19
N PHE A 77 -10.14 15.13 1.42
CA PHE A 77 -10.56 13.82 1.89
C PHE A 77 -9.48 13.19 2.79
N GLY A 78 -9.87 12.23 3.62
CA GLY A 78 -8.96 11.49 4.48
C GLY A 78 -9.19 11.72 5.96
N VAL A 79 -8.23 11.26 6.78
CA VAL A 79 -8.30 11.36 8.24
C VAL A 79 -7.98 12.79 8.66
N LYS A 80 -8.83 13.37 9.50
CA LYS A 80 -8.76 14.78 9.91
C LYS A 80 -8.03 15.00 11.23
N THR A 81 -7.13 14.10 11.63
CA THR A 81 -6.46 14.17 12.94
C THR A 81 -5.69 15.48 13.16
N LEU A 82 -4.97 15.96 12.14
CA LEU A 82 -4.22 17.20 12.18
C LEU A 82 -5.08 18.42 11.80
N THR A 83 -5.81 18.33 10.70
CA THR A 83 -6.60 19.44 10.17
C THR A 83 -7.79 19.83 11.04
N SER A 84 -8.30 18.93 11.89
CA SER A 84 -9.31 19.24 12.92
C SER A 84 -8.71 19.83 14.21
N GLY A 85 -7.40 19.89 14.33
CA GLY A 85 -6.72 20.29 15.57
C GLY A 85 -6.88 19.27 16.71
N GLN A 86 -7.23 18.02 16.40
CA GLN A 86 -7.29 16.93 17.38
C GLN A 86 -5.90 16.60 17.91
N PHE A 87 -4.91 16.45 17.01
CA PHE A 87 -3.50 16.24 17.34
C PHE A 87 -2.65 17.44 16.93
N MET A 88 -1.56 17.67 17.66
CA MET A 88 -0.50 18.58 17.24
C MET A 88 0.44 17.87 16.24
N PRO A 89 1.03 18.59 15.26
CA PRO A 89 1.95 17.97 14.29
C PRO A 89 3.10 17.19 14.95
N LEU A 90 3.66 17.73 16.05
CA LEU A 90 4.70 17.06 16.83
C LEU A 90 4.25 15.73 17.45
N GLU A 91 2.99 15.58 17.82
CA GLU A 91 2.47 14.33 18.38
C GLU A 91 2.43 13.24 17.31
N ILE A 92 1.95 13.57 16.11
CA ILE A 92 1.91 12.63 14.98
C ILE A 92 3.33 12.27 14.49
N ARG A 93 4.25 13.25 14.41
CA ARG A 93 5.65 12.98 14.11
C ARG A 93 6.28 12.04 15.13
N ASN A 94 6.06 12.29 16.41
CA ASN A 94 6.61 11.45 17.49
C ASN A 94 5.98 10.06 17.49
N LEU A 95 4.70 9.92 17.14
CA LEU A 95 4.04 8.64 16.92
C LEU A 95 4.73 7.87 15.78
N ALA A 96 4.99 8.53 14.65
CA ALA A 96 5.68 7.92 13.51
C ALA A 96 7.06 7.38 13.92
N ILE A 97 7.88 8.20 14.58
CA ILE A 97 9.21 7.80 15.05
C ILE A 97 9.10 6.69 16.10
N GLY A 98 8.16 6.81 17.05
CA GLY A 98 7.94 5.81 18.10
C GLY A 98 7.55 4.43 17.55
N LEU A 99 6.80 4.37 16.45
CA LEU A 99 6.46 3.13 15.75
C LEU A 99 7.60 2.63 14.85
N MET A 100 8.40 3.54 14.27
CA MET A 100 9.55 3.16 13.45
C MET A 100 10.59 2.36 14.25
N VAL A 101 10.85 2.76 15.50
CA VAL A 101 11.85 2.09 16.35
C VAL A 101 11.58 0.59 16.53
N PRO A 102 10.41 0.14 17.02
CA PRO A 102 10.14 -1.29 17.17
C PRO A 102 10.12 -2.02 15.82
N ALA A 103 9.65 -1.39 14.73
CA ALA A 103 9.70 -2.00 13.41
C ALA A 103 11.16 -2.26 12.95
N VAL A 104 12.06 -1.29 13.15
CA VAL A 104 13.49 -1.44 12.85
C VAL A 104 14.13 -2.50 13.73
N VAL A 105 13.81 -2.54 15.04
CA VAL A 105 14.34 -3.56 15.96
C VAL A 105 13.92 -4.97 15.49
N ILE A 106 12.66 -5.16 15.13
CA ILE A 106 12.18 -6.43 14.57
C ILE A 106 12.93 -6.77 13.28
N GLY A 107 13.08 -5.80 12.36
CA GLY A 107 13.81 -6.01 11.11
C GLY A 107 15.26 -6.42 11.35
N LEU A 108 15.98 -5.73 12.23
CA LEU A 108 17.36 -6.08 12.58
C LEU A 108 17.47 -7.44 13.27
N TRP A 109 16.51 -7.78 14.13
CA TRP A 109 16.43 -9.12 14.71
C TRP A 109 16.29 -10.19 13.62
N LEU A 110 15.40 -10.00 12.65
CA LEU A 110 15.24 -10.92 11.53
C LEU A 110 16.52 -11.01 10.68
N VAL A 111 17.24 -9.91 10.48
CA VAL A 111 18.57 -9.91 9.80
C VAL A 111 19.57 -10.80 10.53
N THR A 112 19.61 -10.79 11.86
CA THR A 112 20.51 -11.68 12.63
C THR A 112 20.16 -13.15 12.46
N ARG A 113 18.90 -13.45 12.14
CA ARG A 113 18.40 -14.83 11.94
C ARG A 113 18.57 -15.33 10.52
N THR A 114 18.52 -14.45 9.52
CA THR A 114 18.41 -14.81 8.10
C THR A 114 19.57 -14.32 7.23
N GLY A 115 20.24 -13.22 7.62
CA GLY A 115 21.41 -12.72 6.93
C GLY A 115 21.26 -11.35 6.27
N LEU A 116 22.38 -10.86 5.73
CA LEU A 116 22.52 -9.50 5.17
C LEU A 116 21.58 -9.14 4.00
N PRO A 117 21.18 -10.05 3.09
CA PRO A 117 20.25 -9.66 2.02
C PRO A 117 18.95 -9.06 2.55
N LEU A 118 18.43 -9.52 3.70
CA LEU A 118 17.25 -8.95 4.32
C LEU A 118 17.48 -7.50 4.79
N LEU A 119 18.70 -7.15 5.21
CA LEU A 119 19.04 -5.78 5.59
C LEU A 119 18.85 -4.82 4.41
N TRP A 120 19.32 -5.21 3.22
CA TRP A 120 19.15 -4.37 2.02
C TRP A 120 17.70 -4.19 1.62
N ILE A 121 16.88 -5.24 1.75
CA ILE A 121 15.42 -5.14 1.56
C ILE A 121 14.83 -4.13 2.55
N GLY A 122 15.21 -4.23 3.83
CA GLY A 122 14.76 -3.31 4.88
C GLY A 122 15.20 -1.86 4.62
N VAL A 123 16.45 -1.64 4.20
CA VAL A 123 16.96 -0.30 3.83
C VAL A 123 16.17 0.26 2.64
N CYS A 124 15.94 -0.53 1.59
CA CYS A 124 15.11 -0.09 0.46
C CYS A 124 13.68 0.26 0.91
N GLY A 125 13.06 -0.55 1.79
CA GLY A 125 11.75 -0.26 2.35
C GLY A 125 11.72 1.03 3.17
N ALA A 126 12.73 1.26 4.00
CA ALA A 126 12.88 2.50 4.76
C ALA A 126 13.03 3.72 3.83
N MET A 127 13.85 3.61 2.79
CA MET A 127 13.98 4.66 1.77
C MET A 127 12.66 4.94 1.06
N CYS A 128 11.93 3.90 0.65
CA CYS A 128 10.59 4.07 0.06
C CYS A 128 9.67 4.87 1.00
N SER A 129 9.61 4.52 2.29
CA SER A 129 8.76 5.20 3.27
C SER A 129 9.18 6.65 3.51
N LEU A 130 10.47 6.91 3.70
CA LEU A 130 10.99 8.25 3.99
C LEU A 130 10.87 9.19 2.78
N LEU A 131 11.09 8.67 1.57
CA LEU A 131 11.05 9.46 0.34
C LEU A 131 9.63 9.55 -0.27
N TYR A 132 8.69 8.70 0.19
CA TYR A 132 7.35 8.65 -0.35
C TYR A 132 6.66 10.02 -0.43
N PRO A 133 6.66 10.89 0.61
CA PRO A 133 6.03 12.20 0.51
C PRO A 133 6.60 13.07 -0.61
N CYS A 134 7.90 12.93 -0.91
CA CYS A 134 8.55 13.68 -1.99
C CYS A 134 8.25 13.09 -3.37
N LEU A 135 8.22 11.77 -3.49
CA LEU A 135 8.04 11.04 -4.75
C LEU A 135 6.57 11.03 -5.19
N LYS A 136 5.64 10.89 -4.23
CA LYS A 136 4.20 11.00 -4.43
C LYS A 136 3.82 12.31 -5.15
N TYR A 137 4.42 13.43 -4.76
CA TYR A 137 4.12 14.74 -5.37
C TYR A 137 4.69 14.92 -6.80
N ARG A 138 5.46 13.95 -7.29
CA ARG A 138 6.09 13.97 -8.62
C ARG A 138 5.58 12.84 -9.52
N ALA A 139 4.41 12.27 -9.23
CA ALA A 139 3.79 11.15 -9.94
C ALA A 139 4.56 9.82 -9.89
N PHE A 140 5.44 9.62 -8.90
CA PHE A 140 6.11 8.35 -8.65
C PHE A 140 5.46 7.53 -7.52
N GLY A 141 4.33 8.02 -6.96
CA GLY A 141 3.65 7.38 -5.83
C GLY A 141 3.27 5.92 -6.10
N ASP A 142 2.65 5.66 -7.25
CA ASP A 142 2.17 4.32 -7.63
C ASP A 142 3.34 3.33 -7.77
N PHE A 143 4.44 3.75 -8.39
CA PHE A 143 5.65 2.94 -8.48
C PHE A 143 6.24 2.62 -7.10
N VAL A 144 6.35 3.62 -6.22
CA VAL A 144 6.89 3.43 -4.86
C VAL A 144 6.00 2.47 -4.06
N ILE A 145 4.68 2.59 -4.18
CA ILE A 145 3.73 1.68 -3.53
C ILE A 145 3.87 0.26 -4.07
N PHE A 146 4.00 0.06 -5.39
CA PHE A 146 4.24 -1.25 -5.97
C PHE A 146 5.51 -1.90 -5.40
N VAL A 147 6.60 -1.15 -5.33
CA VAL A 147 7.87 -1.62 -4.75
C VAL A 147 7.72 -1.94 -3.27
N ALA A 148 7.19 -0.99 -2.48
CA ALA A 148 7.15 -1.07 -1.03
C ALA A 148 6.14 -2.11 -0.49
N TYR A 149 5.03 -2.33 -1.21
CA TYR A 149 3.94 -3.18 -0.74
C TYR A 149 3.78 -4.49 -1.53
N ALA A 150 4.52 -4.70 -2.61
CA ALA A 150 4.51 -5.98 -3.31
C ALA A 150 5.91 -6.58 -3.42
N ILE A 151 6.85 -5.88 -4.06
CA ILE A 151 8.18 -6.45 -4.34
C ILE A 151 8.93 -6.73 -3.05
N LEU A 152 9.16 -5.70 -2.23
CA LEU A 152 10.02 -5.83 -1.05
C LEU A 152 9.46 -6.81 0.00
N PRO A 153 8.16 -6.79 0.37
CA PRO A 153 7.61 -7.75 1.30
C PRO A 153 7.69 -9.18 0.80
N THR A 154 7.31 -9.42 -0.47
CA THR A 154 7.35 -10.76 -1.07
C THR A 154 8.77 -11.31 -1.12
N LEU A 155 9.75 -10.51 -1.58
CA LEU A 155 11.16 -10.92 -1.58
C LEU A 155 11.70 -11.13 -0.15
N GLY A 156 11.33 -10.26 0.79
CA GLY A 156 11.73 -10.37 2.19
C GLY A 156 11.23 -11.67 2.83
N ILE A 157 9.96 -11.98 2.67
CA ILE A 157 9.37 -13.21 3.21
C ILE A 157 9.93 -14.46 2.50
N THR A 158 10.14 -14.39 1.19
CA THR A 158 10.78 -15.49 0.46
C THR A 158 12.16 -15.76 1.01
N TYR A 159 12.97 -14.71 1.21
CA TYR A 159 14.31 -14.86 1.76
C TYR A 159 14.31 -15.35 3.22
N ILE A 160 13.42 -14.84 4.07
CA ILE A 160 13.24 -15.29 5.45
C ILE A 160 12.93 -16.79 5.51
N THR A 161 12.06 -17.26 4.61
CA THR A 161 11.55 -18.65 4.63
C THR A 161 12.49 -19.62 3.93
N MET A 162 13.08 -19.25 2.80
CA MET A 162 13.82 -20.14 1.91
C MET A 162 15.35 -19.95 1.96
N GLY A 163 15.85 -18.87 2.60
CA GLY A 163 17.26 -18.48 2.58
C GLY A 163 17.78 -18.06 1.22
N ARG A 164 16.93 -17.95 0.21
CA ARG A 164 17.24 -17.56 -1.17
C ARG A 164 16.08 -16.87 -1.85
N PHE A 165 16.36 -16.17 -2.95
CA PHE A 165 15.32 -15.61 -3.80
C PHE A 165 14.83 -16.66 -4.81
N LEU A 166 13.53 -16.65 -5.07
CA LEU A 166 12.87 -17.56 -6.00
C LEU A 166 12.21 -16.75 -7.12
N PRO A 167 12.46 -17.11 -8.42
CA PRO A 167 11.89 -16.36 -9.54
C PRO A 167 10.37 -16.45 -9.63
N ASP A 168 9.79 -17.56 -9.20
CA ASP A 168 8.35 -17.82 -9.27
C ASP A 168 7.49 -16.93 -8.32
N VAL A 169 8.11 -16.27 -7.33
CA VAL A 169 7.39 -15.31 -6.48
C VAL A 169 6.86 -14.08 -7.24
N TRP A 170 7.35 -13.84 -8.48
CA TRP A 170 6.75 -12.84 -9.35
C TRP A 170 5.28 -13.14 -9.68
N LEU A 171 4.89 -14.41 -9.65
CA LEU A 171 3.50 -14.82 -9.82
C LEU A 171 2.58 -14.21 -8.75
N ILE A 172 3.11 -13.92 -7.56
CA ILE A 172 2.40 -13.28 -6.44
C ILE A 172 2.55 -11.76 -6.50
N ILE A 173 3.76 -11.26 -6.79
CA ILE A 173 4.07 -9.82 -6.81
C ILE A 173 3.13 -9.08 -7.75
N VAL A 174 2.87 -9.65 -8.95
CA VAL A 174 2.03 -9.00 -9.95
C VAL A 174 0.60 -8.74 -9.45
N PRO A 175 -0.20 -9.74 -9.05
CA PRO A 175 -1.58 -9.50 -8.64
C PRO A 175 -1.68 -8.70 -7.34
N VAL A 176 -0.83 -8.97 -6.36
CA VAL A 176 -0.83 -8.25 -5.07
C VAL A 176 -0.43 -6.79 -5.27
N GLY A 177 0.58 -6.55 -6.10
CA GLY A 177 1.05 -5.20 -6.40
C GLY A 177 0.02 -4.35 -7.12
N LEU A 178 -0.63 -4.90 -8.15
CA LEU A 178 -1.67 -4.19 -8.89
C LEU A 178 -2.86 -3.80 -7.99
N ILE A 179 -3.37 -4.73 -7.18
CA ILE A 179 -4.46 -4.43 -6.23
C ILE A 179 -4.04 -3.35 -5.21
N THR A 180 -2.79 -3.39 -4.74
CA THR A 180 -2.32 -2.40 -3.77
C THR A 180 -2.14 -1.02 -4.39
N VAL A 181 -1.62 -0.95 -5.62
CA VAL A 181 -1.51 0.30 -6.38
C VAL A 181 -2.89 0.87 -6.68
N ALA A 182 -3.86 0.04 -7.06
CA ALA A 182 -5.24 0.46 -7.34
C ALA A 182 -5.88 1.21 -6.16
N ILE A 183 -5.53 0.89 -4.91
CA ILE A 183 -6.01 1.62 -3.73
C ILE A 183 -5.50 3.07 -3.73
N LEU A 184 -4.20 3.26 -3.99
CA LEU A 184 -3.60 4.59 -4.10
C LEU A 184 -4.15 5.33 -5.33
N HIS A 185 -4.23 4.64 -6.47
CA HIS A 185 -4.72 5.18 -7.74
C HIS A 185 -6.14 5.75 -7.58
N ALA A 186 -7.06 4.99 -6.97
CA ALA A 186 -8.41 5.46 -6.68
C ALA A 186 -8.43 6.72 -5.81
N ASN A 187 -7.56 6.81 -4.80
CA ASN A 187 -7.43 8.01 -3.99
C ASN A 187 -6.89 9.19 -4.80
N ASN A 188 -5.85 9.00 -5.60
CA ASN A 188 -5.26 10.05 -6.45
C ASN A 188 -6.27 10.56 -7.48
N THR A 189 -7.08 9.66 -8.08
CA THR A 189 -8.14 10.02 -9.03
C THR A 189 -9.24 10.85 -8.36
N ARG A 190 -9.68 10.45 -7.16
CA ARG A 190 -10.67 11.21 -6.37
C ARG A 190 -10.15 12.61 -6.00
N ASP A 191 -8.88 12.70 -5.67
CA ASP A 191 -8.29 13.88 -5.05
C ASP A 191 -7.68 14.87 -6.06
N ILE A 192 -7.81 14.63 -7.39
CA ILE A 192 -7.26 15.49 -8.46
C ILE A 192 -7.55 16.98 -8.22
N GLY A 193 -8.80 17.32 -7.86
CA GLY A 193 -9.18 18.72 -7.65
C GLY A 193 -8.48 19.40 -6.46
N THR A 194 -8.17 18.66 -5.39
CA THR A 194 -7.42 19.13 -4.22
C THR A 194 -5.93 19.15 -4.50
N ASP A 195 -5.42 18.18 -5.23
CA ASP A 195 -4.01 18.03 -5.62
C ASP A 195 -3.54 19.17 -6.53
N VAL A 196 -4.38 19.59 -7.50
CA VAL A 196 -4.11 20.77 -8.34
C VAL A 196 -3.94 22.00 -7.46
N ARG A 197 -4.81 22.23 -6.47
CA ARG A 197 -4.71 23.37 -5.55
C ARG A 197 -3.47 23.33 -4.66
N ALA A 198 -3.02 22.12 -4.30
CA ALA A 198 -1.79 21.91 -3.54
C ALA A 198 -0.52 21.99 -4.41
N LYS A 199 -0.65 22.19 -5.74
CA LYS A 199 0.46 22.25 -6.72
C LYS A 199 1.33 20.99 -6.71
N ILE A 200 0.72 19.83 -6.49
CA ILE A 200 1.37 18.52 -6.61
C ILE A 200 0.96 17.89 -7.94
N SER A 201 1.69 16.87 -8.38
CA SER A 201 1.42 16.15 -9.63
C SER A 201 1.37 14.66 -9.33
N THR A 202 0.21 14.05 -9.50
CA THR A 202 0.01 12.60 -9.37
C THR A 202 0.00 11.93 -10.75
N LEU A 203 0.11 10.59 -10.78
CA LEU A 203 0.02 9.83 -12.03
C LEU A 203 -1.35 10.03 -12.69
N ALA A 204 -2.42 9.99 -11.89
CA ALA A 204 -3.80 10.24 -12.34
C ALA A 204 -3.95 11.56 -13.10
N MET A 205 -3.33 12.64 -12.59
CA MET A 205 -3.34 13.95 -13.26
C MET A 205 -2.59 13.95 -14.60
N LYS A 206 -1.49 13.18 -14.70
CA LYS A 206 -0.67 13.13 -15.94
C LYS A 206 -1.31 12.31 -17.04
N LEU A 207 -2.03 11.26 -16.68
CA LEU A 207 -2.66 10.36 -17.64
C LEU A 207 -3.91 10.97 -18.28
N GLY A 208 -4.58 11.87 -17.58
CA GLY A 208 -5.89 12.38 -17.96
C GLY A 208 -7.00 11.35 -17.72
N VAL A 209 -8.22 11.85 -17.51
CA VAL A 209 -9.37 11.08 -16.97
C VAL A 209 -9.62 9.74 -17.67
N LYS A 210 -9.61 9.69 -19.00
CA LYS A 210 -9.90 8.44 -19.73
C LYS A 210 -8.85 7.36 -19.51
N THR A 211 -7.58 7.71 -19.68
CA THR A 211 -6.46 6.76 -19.53
C THR A 211 -6.33 6.30 -18.10
N ASP A 212 -6.53 7.21 -17.15
CA ASP A 212 -6.53 6.95 -15.71
C ASP A 212 -7.55 5.87 -15.33
N ILE A 213 -8.80 6.01 -15.80
CA ILE A 213 -9.86 5.03 -15.57
C ILE A 213 -9.50 3.64 -16.16
N TYR A 214 -8.99 3.60 -17.39
CA TYR A 214 -8.59 2.32 -18.01
C TYR A 214 -7.45 1.64 -17.24
N LEU A 215 -6.48 2.43 -16.76
CA LEU A 215 -5.40 1.89 -15.94
C LEU A 215 -5.94 1.35 -14.61
N TYR A 216 -6.80 2.09 -13.94
CA TYR A 216 -7.46 1.62 -12.72
C TYR A 216 -8.25 0.32 -12.94
N MET A 217 -9.03 0.24 -14.03
CA MET A 217 -9.76 -0.99 -14.37
C MET A 217 -8.80 -2.16 -14.62
N PHE A 218 -7.68 -1.92 -15.28
CA PHE A 218 -6.64 -2.93 -15.48
C PHE A 218 -6.07 -3.40 -14.14
N GLU A 219 -5.67 -2.48 -13.26
CA GLU A 219 -5.11 -2.78 -11.95
C GLU A 219 -6.05 -3.61 -11.07
N VAL A 220 -7.35 -3.36 -11.17
CA VAL A 220 -8.36 -4.06 -10.35
C VAL A 220 -8.81 -5.39 -10.95
N LEU A 221 -8.89 -5.52 -12.28
CA LEU A 221 -9.47 -6.70 -12.94
C LEU A 221 -8.43 -7.70 -13.44
N PHE A 222 -7.27 -7.24 -13.90
CA PHE A 222 -6.21 -8.09 -14.41
C PHE A 222 -5.69 -9.12 -13.39
N PRO A 223 -5.59 -8.83 -12.09
CA PRO A 223 -5.22 -9.81 -11.06
C PRO A 223 -6.04 -11.09 -11.09
N PHE A 224 -7.35 -11.00 -11.33
CA PHE A 224 -8.21 -12.19 -11.42
C PHE A 224 -7.89 -13.04 -12.65
N LEU A 225 -7.68 -12.40 -13.80
CA LEU A 225 -7.24 -13.08 -15.03
C LEU A 225 -5.87 -13.73 -14.83
N TRP A 226 -4.94 -13.02 -14.20
CA TRP A 226 -3.59 -13.52 -13.90
C TRP A 226 -3.64 -14.79 -13.04
N ILE A 227 -4.43 -14.76 -11.94
CA ILE A 227 -4.59 -15.92 -11.06
C ILE A 227 -5.22 -17.09 -11.83
N ALA A 228 -6.24 -16.86 -12.67
CA ALA A 228 -6.85 -17.90 -13.48
C ALA A 228 -5.84 -18.54 -14.45
N ILE A 229 -5.01 -17.73 -15.11
CA ILE A 229 -3.93 -18.22 -15.99
C ILE A 229 -2.92 -19.04 -15.17
N CYS A 230 -2.49 -18.57 -14.01
CA CYS A 230 -1.55 -19.30 -13.15
C CYS A 230 -2.11 -20.65 -12.68
N VAL A 231 -3.41 -20.73 -12.40
CA VAL A 231 -4.09 -22.00 -12.07
C VAL A 231 -4.11 -22.93 -13.26
N LEU A 232 -4.45 -22.45 -14.47
CA LEU A 232 -4.48 -23.26 -15.69
C LEU A 232 -3.09 -23.80 -16.05
N LEU A 233 -2.03 -23.05 -15.77
CA LEU A 233 -0.64 -23.46 -15.97
C LEU A 233 -0.09 -24.35 -14.84
N GLY A 234 -0.88 -24.63 -13.80
CA GLY A 234 -0.46 -25.44 -12.65
C GLY A 234 0.45 -24.71 -11.65
N ASN A 235 0.62 -23.39 -11.80
CA ASN A 235 1.47 -22.58 -10.91
C ASN A 235 0.77 -22.20 -9.60
N PHE A 236 -0.56 -22.31 -9.53
CA PHE A 236 -1.37 -22.11 -8.34
C PHE A 236 -2.36 -23.26 -8.16
N PRO A 237 -2.76 -23.57 -6.92
CA PRO A 237 -3.78 -24.57 -6.67
C PRO A 237 -5.16 -24.11 -7.17
N TRP A 238 -6.03 -25.06 -7.53
CA TRP A 238 -7.37 -24.77 -8.10
C TRP A 238 -8.24 -23.89 -7.16
N TRP A 239 -8.08 -24.01 -5.83
CA TRP A 239 -8.82 -23.19 -4.87
C TRP A 239 -8.42 -21.70 -4.90
N SER A 240 -7.31 -21.32 -5.55
CA SER A 240 -6.98 -19.92 -5.80
C SER A 240 -8.05 -19.22 -6.64
N LEU A 241 -8.85 -19.98 -7.40
CA LEU A 241 -10.00 -19.46 -8.14
C LEU A 241 -11.13 -18.91 -7.23
N LEU A 242 -11.13 -19.23 -5.94
CA LEU A 242 -12.05 -18.60 -4.98
C LEU A 242 -11.90 -17.08 -4.91
N THR A 243 -10.75 -16.56 -5.30
CA THR A 243 -10.53 -15.10 -5.44
C THR A 243 -11.51 -14.45 -6.41
N ILE A 244 -12.09 -15.20 -7.37
CA ILE A 244 -13.12 -14.72 -8.32
C ILE A 244 -14.34 -14.13 -7.60
N ILE A 245 -14.63 -14.56 -6.37
CA ILE A 245 -15.69 -13.96 -5.55
C ILE A 245 -15.48 -12.45 -5.39
N GLY A 246 -14.20 -12.01 -5.34
CA GLY A 246 -13.83 -10.60 -5.28
C GLY A 246 -14.08 -9.79 -6.56
N ILE A 247 -14.41 -10.43 -7.69
CA ILE A 247 -14.62 -9.73 -8.95
C ILE A 247 -15.87 -8.83 -8.94
N LEU A 248 -16.91 -9.22 -8.21
CA LEU A 248 -18.13 -8.42 -8.09
C LEU A 248 -17.89 -7.08 -7.39
N PRO A 249 -17.31 -7.03 -6.17
CA PRO A 249 -16.94 -5.76 -5.56
C PRO A 249 -15.89 -5.00 -6.38
N ALA A 250 -14.96 -5.68 -7.07
CA ALA A 250 -14.00 -5.04 -7.96
C ALA A 250 -14.68 -4.27 -9.11
N ILE A 251 -15.65 -4.90 -9.78
CA ILE A 251 -16.48 -4.26 -10.84
C ILE A 251 -17.30 -3.11 -10.27
N ALA A 252 -17.89 -3.28 -9.08
CA ALA A 252 -18.66 -2.24 -8.43
C ALA A 252 -17.79 -1.00 -8.14
N ASN A 253 -16.57 -1.20 -7.61
CA ASN A 253 -15.61 -0.12 -7.35
C ASN A 253 -15.16 0.56 -8.66
N ALA A 254 -14.89 -0.20 -9.71
CA ALA A 254 -14.53 0.34 -11.01
C ALA A 254 -15.66 1.21 -11.61
N ARG A 255 -16.91 0.77 -11.50
CA ARG A 255 -18.08 1.57 -11.92
C ARG A 255 -18.24 2.85 -11.10
N THR A 256 -18.01 2.78 -9.80
CA THR A 256 -18.05 3.95 -8.91
C THR A 256 -16.99 4.96 -9.32
N CYS A 257 -15.75 4.52 -9.59
CA CYS A 257 -14.69 5.38 -10.09
C CYS A 257 -15.09 6.07 -11.40
N LEU A 258 -15.68 5.34 -12.35
CA LEU A 258 -16.23 5.88 -13.60
C LEU A 258 -17.26 6.99 -13.38
N LEU A 259 -18.18 6.80 -12.43
CA LEU A 259 -19.24 7.76 -12.16
C LEU A 259 -18.73 9.06 -11.54
N TYR A 260 -17.75 8.96 -10.64
CA TYR A 260 -17.18 10.14 -9.95
C TYR A 260 -16.20 10.94 -10.81
N THR A 261 -15.61 10.33 -11.84
CA THR A 261 -14.64 10.99 -12.73
C THR A 261 -15.24 11.44 -14.06
N SER A 262 -16.47 11.02 -14.39
CA SER A 262 -17.18 11.53 -15.57
C SER A 262 -17.55 13.00 -15.34
N PRO A 263 -17.21 13.92 -16.29
CA PRO A 263 -17.63 15.31 -16.17
C PRO A 263 -19.15 15.38 -16.05
N SER A 264 -19.62 16.13 -15.06
CA SER A 264 -21.04 16.39 -14.89
C SER A 264 -21.59 17.05 -16.16
N PRO A 265 -22.85 16.77 -16.57
CA PRO A 265 -23.49 17.50 -17.67
C PRO A 265 -23.44 19.04 -17.48
N ARG A 266 -23.28 19.53 -16.26
CA ARG A 266 -23.11 20.95 -15.95
C ARG A 266 -21.72 21.47 -16.31
N ASP A 267 -20.67 20.64 -16.26
CA ASP A 267 -19.30 21.03 -16.59
C ASP A 267 -19.10 21.13 -18.12
N LEU A 268 -19.91 20.42 -18.89
CA LEU A 268 -19.93 20.47 -20.36
C LEU A 268 -20.69 21.66 -20.93
N SER A 269 -21.49 22.36 -20.12
CA SER A 269 -22.29 23.50 -20.54
C SER A 269 -21.59 24.85 -20.41
N THR A 270 -20.35 24.86 -19.88
CA THR A 270 -19.56 26.08 -19.62
C THR A 270 -18.28 26.17 -20.44
N SER A 271 -18.09 25.27 -21.43
CA SER A 271 -16.96 25.31 -22.37
C SER A 271 -17.37 25.85 -23.73
#